data_cf58e0ea877159f0bf0e229c9b32bab2
#
_entry.id   cf58e0ea877159f0bf0e229c9b32bab2
#
_cell.length_a   1.000
_cell.length_b   1.000
_cell.length_c   1.000
_cell.angle_alpha   90.00
_cell.angle_beta   90.00
_cell.angle_gamma   90.00
#
_symmetry.space_group_name_H-M   'P 1'
#
loop_
_entity.id
_entity.type
_entity.pdbx_description
1 polymer ?
#
loop_
_entity_poly.entity_id
_entity_poly.type
_entity_poly.pdbx_seq_one_letter_code
_entity_poly.pdbx_strand_id
1 'polypeptide(L)'
;MNNKPKFYWDEASHTATCVLTDGEKKYAGVAICHPDDYDMESEKTGCEIAFKRAKISALRGYRDELKIRLKTLNQFYSTINQSKHFNENAYENKMLRRQTRLINFDLDTINEMIDSEYKSLLAYTHEKNDFYNKVRQQRKIKEYQANNN
;
A
#
# COMPACT_ATOMS: atom_id res chain seq x y z
N MET A 1 -7.34 -14.52 -1.72
CA MET A 1 -6.65 -13.80 -2.81
C MET A 1 -5.70 -14.76 -3.52
N ASN A 2 -6.04 -15.20 -4.71
CA ASN A 2 -5.23 -16.16 -5.46
C ASN A 2 -4.69 -15.55 -6.76
N ASN A 3 -4.53 -14.24 -6.79
CA ASN A 3 -4.05 -13.54 -7.98
C ASN A 3 -2.57 -13.22 -7.82
N LYS A 4 -1.75 -13.93 -8.61
CA LYS A 4 -0.32 -13.67 -8.69
C LYS A 4 -0.09 -12.22 -9.12
N PRO A 5 0.83 -11.48 -8.49
CA PRO A 5 1.21 -10.15 -8.92
C PRO A 5 1.76 -10.21 -10.36
N LYS A 6 1.37 -9.22 -11.17
CA LYS A 6 1.93 -9.04 -12.52
C LYS A 6 2.93 -7.89 -12.47
N PHE A 7 4.12 -8.15 -12.96
CA PHE A 7 5.21 -7.17 -13.02
C PHE A 7 5.47 -6.74 -14.45
N TYR A 8 5.77 -5.47 -14.61
CA TYR A 8 6.18 -4.84 -15.85
C TYR A 8 7.43 -4.01 -15.56
N TRP A 9 8.42 -4.18 -16.40
CA TRP A 9 9.65 -3.40 -16.38
C TRP A 9 9.79 -2.64 -17.69
N ASP A 10 10.04 -1.33 -17.61
CA ASP A 10 10.30 -0.47 -18.75
C ASP A 10 11.69 0.15 -18.59
N GLU A 11 12.64 -0.33 -19.40
CA GLU A 11 14.04 0.16 -19.40
C GLU A 11 14.13 1.61 -19.87
N ALA A 12 13.27 2.04 -20.80
CA ALA A 12 13.33 3.39 -21.34
C ALA A 12 12.94 4.47 -20.33
N SER A 13 12.00 4.17 -19.46
CA SER A 13 11.56 5.06 -18.38
C SER A 13 12.16 4.70 -17.02
N HIS A 14 12.99 3.66 -16.93
CA HIS A 14 13.56 3.14 -15.68
C HIS A 14 12.48 2.88 -14.60
N THR A 15 11.38 2.27 -15.02
CA THR A 15 10.15 2.15 -14.22
C THR A 15 9.74 0.70 -14.05
N ALA A 16 9.51 0.29 -12.80
CA ALA A 16 8.85 -0.97 -12.47
C ALA A 16 7.41 -0.72 -12.06
N THR A 17 6.48 -1.52 -12.58
CA THR A 17 5.07 -1.49 -12.21
C THR A 17 4.64 -2.87 -11.74
N CYS A 18 3.93 -2.91 -10.61
CA CYS A 18 3.26 -4.11 -10.13
C CYS A 18 1.75 -3.89 -10.13
N VAL A 19 1.00 -4.86 -10.66
CA VAL A 19 -0.46 -4.85 -10.65
C VAL A 19 -0.97 -6.05 -9.86
N LEU A 20 -1.76 -5.78 -8.83
CA LEU A 20 -2.54 -6.76 -8.08
C LEU A 20 -3.98 -6.70 -8.58
N THR A 21 -4.60 -7.86 -8.76
CA THR A 21 -6.00 -7.96 -9.19
C THR A 21 -6.81 -8.66 -8.11
N ASP A 22 -8.00 -8.15 -7.80
CA ASP A 22 -8.96 -8.77 -6.92
C ASP A 22 -10.36 -8.65 -7.52
N GLY A 23 -10.85 -9.76 -8.08
CA GLY A 23 -12.03 -9.73 -8.93
C GLY A 23 -11.84 -8.80 -10.14
N GLU A 24 -12.70 -7.80 -10.27
CA GLU A 24 -12.61 -6.79 -11.33
C GLU A 24 -11.69 -5.61 -10.98
N LYS A 25 -11.27 -5.50 -9.72
CA LYS A 25 -10.46 -4.37 -9.24
C LYS A 25 -8.98 -4.62 -9.47
N LYS A 26 -8.30 -3.55 -9.84
CA LYS A 26 -6.84 -3.56 -10.06
C LYS A 26 -6.20 -2.50 -9.18
N TYR A 27 -5.12 -2.87 -8.53
CA TYR A 27 -4.33 -2.01 -7.66
C TYR A 27 -2.91 -2.00 -8.17
N ALA A 28 -2.39 -0.82 -8.45
CA ALA A 28 -1.05 -0.67 -9.01
C ALA A 28 -0.10 -0.02 -8.00
N GLY A 29 1.15 -0.42 -8.10
CA GLY A 29 2.28 0.24 -7.47
C GLY A 29 3.36 0.48 -8.51
N VAL A 30 4.01 1.64 -8.45
CA VAL A 30 5.03 2.07 -9.41
C VAL A 30 6.29 2.45 -8.66
N ALA A 31 7.45 2.04 -9.17
CA ALA A 31 8.77 2.46 -8.70
C ALA A 31 9.54 3.01 -9.88
N ILE A 32 10.08 4.22 -9.72
CA ILE A 32 10.90 4.90 -10.73
C ILE A 32 12.30 5.02 -10.15
N CYS A 33 13.32 4.61 -10.92
CA CYS A 33 14.71 4.78 -10.53
C CYS A 33 15.12 6.26 -10.65
N HIS A 34 15.86 6.76 -9.65
CA HIS A 34 16.41 8.12 -9.74
C HIS A 34 17.53 8.16 -10.80
N PRO A 35 17.63 9.26 -11.59
CA PRO A 35 18.67 9.36 -12.62
C PRO A 35 20.09 9.12 -12.13
N ASP A 36 20.42 9.53 -10.91
CA ASP A 36 21.74 9.32 -10.31
C ASP A 36 22.06 7.85 -9.99
N ASP A 37 21.05 6.99 -10.05
CA ASP A 37 21.15 5.56 -9.73
C ASP A 37 21.01 4.65 -10.95
N TYR A 38 20.91 5.19 -12.18
CA TYR A 38 20.70 4.39 -13.39
C TYR A 38 21.80 3.34 -13.63
N ASP A 39 23.03 3.64 -13.24
CA ASP A 39 24.15 2.72 -13.35
C ASP A 39 24.16 1.59 -12.29
N MET A 40 23.32 1.71 -11.26
CA MET A 40 23.12 0.72 -10.19
C MET A 40 21.70 0.17 -10.20
N GLU A 41 20.94 0.46 -11.23
CA GLU A 41 19.56 0.05 -11.40
C GLU A 41 19.38 -1.45 -11.27
N SER A 42 18.32 -1.87 -10.59
CA SER A 42 17.97 -3.26 -10.41
C SER A 42 16.47 -3.44 -10.63
N GLU A 43 16.11 -4.15 -11.69
CA GLU A 43 14.73 -4.58 -11.95
C GLU A 43 14.13 -5.25 -10.72
N LYS A 44 14.88 -6.12 -10.05
CA LYS A 44 14.43 -6.80 -8.82
C LYS A 44 14.08 -5.80 -7.72
N THR A 45 14.91 -4.78 -7.50
CA THR A 45 14.67 -3.75 -6.49
C THR A 45 13.45 -2.90 -6.86
N GLY A 46 13.34 -2.49 -8.12
CA GLY A 46 12.17 -1.77 -8.63
C GLY A 46 10.88 -2.56 -8.48
N CYS A 47 10.87 -3.82 -8.86
CA CYS A 47 9.71 -4.71 -8.73
C CYS A 47 9.29 -4.92 -7.26
N GLU A 48 10.24 -5.06 -6.33
CA GLU A 48 9.96 -5.20 -4.90
C GLU A 48 9.30 -3.94 -4.33
N ILE A 49 9.82 -2.76 -4.66
CA ILE A 49 9.22 -1.47 -4.26
C ILE A 49 7.82 -1.31 -4.87
N ALA A 50 7.66 -1.61 -6.16
CA ALA A 50 6.38 -1.55 -6.84
C ALA A 50 5.36 -2.49 -6.21
N PHE A 51 5.76 -3.70 -5.84
CA PHE A 51 4.89 -4.66 -5.16
C PHE A 51 4.41 -4.17 -3.79
N LYS A 52 5.31 -3.63 -2.96
CA LYS A 52 4.95 -3.05 -1.66
C LYS A 52 3.95 -1.89 -1.82
N ARG A 53 4.16 -1.02 -2.80
CA ARG A 53 3.24 0.07 -3.13
C ARG A 53 1.88 -0.43 -3.63
N ALA A 54 1.85 -1.48 -4.45
CA ALA A 54 0.62 -2.10 -4.91
C ALA A 54 -0.19 -2.70 -3.74
N LYS A 55 0.47 -3.35 -2.77
CA LYS A 55 -0.18 -3.85 -1.55
C LYS A 55 -0.81 -2.72 -0.73
N ILE A 56 -0.10 -1.63 -0.53
CA ILE A 56 -0.61 -0.45 0.17
C ILE A 56 -1.83 0.12 -0.57
N SER A 57 -1.77 0.18 -1.91
CA SER A 57 -2.90 0.63 -2.75
C SER A 57 -4.13 -0.26 -2.57
N ALA A 58 -3.95 -1.59 -2.55
CA ALA A 58 -5.03 -2.54 -2.32
C ALA A 58 -5.66 -2.38 -0.93
N LEU A 59 -4.85 -2.30 0.11
CA LEU A 59 -5.33 -2.10 1.49
C LEU A 59 -6.11 -0.78 1.64
N ARG A 60 -5.65 0.29 1.00
CA ARG A 60 -6.39 1.56 0.96
C ARG A 60 -7.74 1.42 0.26
N GLY A 61 -7.79 0.69 -0.85
CA GLY A 61 -9.04 0.40 -1.54
C GLY A 61 -10.04 -0.33 -0.65
N TYR A 62 -9.61 -1.38 0.06
CA TYR A 62 -10.46 -2.09 1.02
C TYR A 62 -10.92 -1.21 2.17
N ARG A 63 -10.03 -0.39 2.72
CA ARG A 63 -10.37 0.57 3.77
C ARG A 63 -11.47 1.53 3.31
N ASP A 64 -11.35 2.06 2.11
CA ASP A 64 -12.30 3.02 1.58
C ASP A 64 -13.69 2.38 1.33
N GLU A 65 -13.72 1.11 0.91
CA GLU A 65 -14.97 0.34 0.81
C GLU A 65 -15.63 0.13 2.18
N LEU A 66 -14.87 -0.22 3.21
CA LEU A 66 -15.40 -0.36 4.56
C LEU A 66 -15.95 0.96 5.10
N LYS A 67 -15.29 2.10 4.83
CA LYS A 67 -15.77 3.43 5.17
C LYS A 67 -17.11 3.74 4.50
N ILE A 68 -17.26 3.38 3.22
CA ILE A 68 -18.52 3.55 2.49
C ILE A 68 -19.62 2.70 3.14
N ARG A 69 -19.35 1.43 3.44
CA ARG A 69 -20.30 0.55 4.13
C ARG A 69 -20.70 1.08 5.50
N LEU A 70 -19.75 1.55 6.29
CA LEU A 70 -20.00 2.14 7.59
C LEU A 70 -20.89 3.39 7.49
N LYS A 71 -20.61 4.26 6.52
CA LYS A 71 -21.43 5.44 6.25
C LYS A 71 -22.88 5.06 5.92
N THR A 72 -23.06 4.07 5.06
CA THR A 72 -24.39 3.58 4.67
C THR A 72 -25.15 3.01 5.88
N LEU A 73 -24.49 2.19 6.72
CA LEU A 73 -25.10 1.66 7.94
C LEU A 73 -25.51 2.77 8.93
N ASN A 74 -24.66 3.76 9.12
CA ASN A 74 -24.95 4.89 10.01
C ASN A 74 -26.11 5.73 9.49
N GLN A 75 -26.22 5.96 8.18
CA GLN A 75 -27.36 6.64 7.57
C GLN A 75 -28.65 5.84 7.77
N PHE A 76 -28.61 4.53 7.56
CA PHE A 76 -29.74 3.66 7.75
C PHE A 76 -30.19 3.65 9.22
N TYR A 77 -29.26 3.54 10.17
CA TYR A 77 -29.52 3.60 11.60
C TYR A 77 -30.15 4.94 12.02
N SER A 78 -29.64 6.05 11.50
CA SER A 78 -30.21 7.38 11.75
C SER A 78 -31.63 7.49 11.26
N THR A 79 -31.96 6.95 10.08
CA THR A 79 -33.31 6.94 9.52
C THR A 79 -34.29 6.12 10.40
N ILE A 80 -33.86 4.94 10.86
CA ILE A 80 -34.69 4.10 11.75
C ILE A 80 -34.92 4.78 13.10
N ASN A 81 -33.89 5.40 13.67
CA ASN A 81 -34.00 6.10 14.96
C ASN A 81 -35.01 7.26 14.96
N GLN A 82 -35.23 7.86 13.82
CA GLN A 82 -36.20 8.92 13.64
C GLN A 82 -37.65 8.41 13.51
N SER A 83 -37.83 7.09 13.40
CA SER A 83 -39.18 6.51 13.30
C SER A 83 -39.86 6.50 14.63
N LYS A 84 -41.16 6.74 14.64
CA LYS A 84 -42.04 6.72 15.87
C LYS A 84 -42.10 5.34 16.56
N HIS A 85 -41.61 4.28 15.88
CA HIS A 85 -41.62 2.90 16.35
C HIS A 85 -40.22 2.37 16.66
N PHE A 86 -39.24 3.24 16.84
CA PHE A 86 -37.88 2.83 17.17
C PHE A 86 -37.86 2.07 18.52
N ASN A 87 -37.31 0.86 18.47
CA ASN A 87 -37.06 0.04 19.64
C ASN A 87 -35.57 -0.36 19.66
N GLU A 88 -34.81 0.17 20.62
CA GLU A 88 -33.38 -0.14 20.78
C GLU A 88 -33.08 -1.63 20.99
N ASN A 89 -34.05 -2.38 21.53
CA ASN A 89 -33.89 -3.82 21.78
C ASN A 89 -34.37 -4.69 20.63
N ALA A 90 -34.92 -4.10 19.56
CA ALA A 90 -35.32 -4.88 18.39
C ALA A 90 -34.13 -5.63 17.80
N TYR A 91 -34.39 -6.82 17.28
CA TYR A 91 -33.34 -7.69 16.70
C TYR A 91 -32.55 -6.96 15.61
N GLU A 92 -33.22 -6.22 14.74
CA GLU A 92 -32.61 -5.47 13.64
C GLU A 92 -31.62 -4.42 14.15
N ASN A 93 -31.97 -3.70 15.21
CA ASN A 93 -31.07 -2.71 15.80
C ASN A 93 -29.83 -3.34 16.45
N LYS A 94 -29.98 -4.51 17.10
CA LYS A 94 -28.87 -5.27 17.63
C LYS A 94 -27.95 -5.77 16.53
N MET A 95 -28.51 -6.21 15.41
CA MET A 95 -27.73 -6.65 14.24
C MET A 95 -26.95 -5.50 13.61
N LEU A 96 -27.57 -4.32 13.42
CA LEU A 96 -26.89 -3.13 12.90
C LEU A 96 -25.71 -2.71 13.78
N ARG A 97 -25.90 -2.66 15.10
CA ARG A 97 -24.82 -2.36 16.05
C ARG A 97 -23.67 -3.37 15.97
N ARG A 98 -24.02 -4.66 15.83
CA ARG A 98 -22.99 -5.71 15.65
C ARG A 98 -22.20 -5.52 14.37
N GLN A 99 -22.88 -5.26 13.25
CA GLN A 99 -22.21 -5.01 11.97
C GLN A 99 -21.30 -3.79 12.02
N THR A 100 -21.77 -2.70 12.64
CA THR A 100 -20.96 -1.48 12.84
C THR A 100 -19.69 -1.76 13.63
N ARG A 101 -19.78 -2.55 14.71
CA ARG A 101 -18.60 -2.95 15.52
C ARG A 101 -17.61 -3.80 14.71
N LEU A 102 -18.10 -4.74 13.91
CA LEU A 102 -17.23 -5.57 13.06
C LEU A 102 -16.50 -4.74 12.01
N ILE A 103 -17.20 -3.81 11.35
CA ILE A 103 -16.57 -2.93 10.37
C ILE A 103 -15.53 -2.02 11.02
N ASN A 104 -15.78 -1.48 12.21
CA ASN A 104 -14.79 -0.68 12.93
C ASN A 104 -13.56 -1.52 13.29
N PHE A 105 -13.74 -2.75 13.76
CA PHE A 105 -12.62 -3.65 14.03
C PHE A 105 -11.81 -3.95 12.76
N ASP A 106 -12.48 -4.22 11.63
CA ASP A 106 -11.81 -4.44 10.36
C ASP A 106 -11.06 -3.19 9.88
N LEU A 107 -11.62 -1.99 10.09
CA LEU A 107 -10.96 -0.73 9.77
C LEU A 107 -9.67 -0.52 10.58
N ASP A 108 -9.71 -0.81 11.88
CA ASP A 108 -8.54 -0.72 12.76
C ASP A 108 -7.46 -1.69 12.28
N THR A 109 -7.83 -2.95 12.00
CA THR A 109 -6.93 -3.97 11.48
C THR A 109 -6.29 -3.56 10.15
N ILE A 110 -7.06 -3.03 9.20
CA ILE A 110 -6.54 -2.58 7.91
C ILE A 110 -5.60 -1.38 8.07
N ASN A 111 -5.90 -0.44 8.97
CA ASN A 111 -5.00 0.68 9.25
C ASN A 111 -3.64 0.19 9.81
N GLU A 112 -3.65 -0.76 10.74
CA GLU A 112 -2.43 -1.38 11.25
C GLU A 112 -1.63 -2.09 10.14
N MET A 113 -2.32 -2.80 9.23
CA MET A 113 -1.67 -3.44 8.08
C MET A 113 -1.05 -2.40 7.13
N ILE A 114 -1.73 -1.29 6.86
CA ILE A 114 -1.20 -0.19 6.03
C ILE A 114 0.06 0.38 6.67
N ASP A 115 0.04 0.67 7.97
CA ASP A 115 1.20 1.21 8.70
C ASP A 115 2.37 0.23 8.69
N SER A 116 2.12 -1.06 8.85
CA SER A 116 3.13 -2.12 8.78
C SER A 116 3.77 -2.19 7.38
N GLU A 117 2.98 -2.14 6.32
CA GLU A 117 3.51 -2.15 4.94
C GLU A 117 4.30 -0.87 4.63
N TYR A 118 3.89 0.30 5.14
CA TYR A 118 4.68 1.53 5.01
C TYR A 118 6.03 1.43 5.72
N LYS A 119 6.06 0.94 6.94
CA LYS A 119 7.31 0.72 7.69
C LYS A 119 8.24 -0.24 6.94
N SER A 120 7.68 -1.32 6.39
CA SER A 120 8.42 -2.28 5.57
C SER A 120 8.97 -1.65 4.28
N LEU A 121 8.20 -0.80 3.60
CA LEU A 121 8.64 -0.07 2.42
C LEU A 121 9.77 0.90 2.75
N LEU A 122 9.62 1.69 3.81
CA LEU A 122 10.64 2.65 4.25
C LEU A 122 11.94 1.95 4.64
N ALA A 123 11.87 0.87 5.41
CA ALA A 123 13.06 0.09 5.79
C ALA A 123 13.80 -0.45 4.57
N TYR A 124 13.06 -1.01 3.60
CA TYR A 124 13.64 -1.53 2.36
C TYR A 124 14.31 -0.43 1.51
N THR A 125 13.64 0.73 1.35
CA THR A 125 14.19 1.85 0.59
C THR A 125 15.41 2.47 1.27
N HIS A 126 15.43 2.58 2.60
CA HIS A 126 16.61 3.03 3.35
C HIS A 126 17.80 2.10 3.16
N GLU A 127 17.59 0.79 3.30
CA GLU A 127 18.64 -0.21 3.08
C GLU A 127 19.26 -0.07 1.69
N LYS A 128 18.45 0.12 0.64
CA LYS A 128 18.92 0.28 -0.73
C LYS A 128 19.66 1.61 -0.93
N ASN A 129 19.14 2.69 -0.39
CA ASN A 129 19.79 4.01 -0.46
C ASN A 129 21.15 4.00 0.24
N ASP A 130 21.26 3.36 1.41
CA ASP A 130 22.54 3.21 2.12
C ASP A 130 23.55 2.39 1.31
N PHE A 131 23.09 1.32 0.67
CA PHE A 131 23.93 0.53 -0.24
C PHE A 131 24.44 1.38 -1.41
N TYR A 132 23.56 2.11 -2.10
CA TYR A 132 23.93 2.96 -3.23
C TYR A 132 24.91 4.08 -2.82
N ASN A 133 24.69 4.70 -1.67
CA ASN A 133 25.59 5.72 -1.15
C ASN A 133 27.00 5.18 -0.86
N LYS A 134 27.10 3.98 -0.28
CA LYS A 134 28.39 3.31 -0.06
C LYS A 134 29.12 3.02 -1.37
N VAL A 135 28.42 2.53 -2.39
CA VAL A 135 29.00 2.26 -3.72
C VAL A 135 29.51 3.56 -4.36
N ARG A 136 28.72 4.65 -4.31
CA ARG A 136 29.14 5.96 -4.84
C ARG A 136 30.39 6.50 -4.13
N GLN A 137 30.45 6.38 -2.80
CA GLN A 137 31.63 6.78 -2.04
C GLN A 137 32.88 5.99 -2.44
N GLN A 138 32.76 4.67 -2.57
CA GLN A 138 33.87 3.80 -3.00
C GLN A 138 34.37 4.14 -4.40
N ARG A 139 33.48 4.47 -5.35
CA ARG A 139 33.85 4.90 -6.70
C ARG A 139 34.63 6.22 -6.66
N LYS A 140 34.15 7.22 -5.92
CA LYS A 140 34.88 8.52 -5.77
C LYS A 140 36.28 8.33 -5.20
N ILE A 141 36.46 7.44 -4.23
CA ILE A 141 37.78 7.14 -3.65
C ILE A 141 38.69 6.52 -4.71
N LYS A 142 38.19 5.55 -5.50
CA LYS A 142 38.98 4.90 -6.57
C LYS A 142 39.38 5.90 -7.66
N GLU A 143 38.46 6.76 -8.09
CA GLU A 143 38.74 7.82 -9.08
C GLU A 143 39.79 8.81 -8.56
N TYR A 144 39.70 9.23 -7.30
CA TYR A 144 40.70 10.08 -6.68
C TYR A 144 42.10 9.43 -6.64
N GLN A 145 42.17 8.16 -6.28
CA GLN A 145 43.41 7.40 -6.25
C GLN A 145 44.01 7.21 -7.65
N ALA A 146 43.17 6.96 -8.67
CA ALA A 146 43.63 6.79 -10.05
C ALA A 146 44.17 8.09 -10.66
N ASN A 147 43.64 9.25 -10.27
CA ASN A 147 44.04 10.55 -10.78
C ASN A 147 45.30 11.13 -10.08
N ASN A 148 45.70 10.54 -8.95
CA ASN A 148 46.86 11.02 -8.16
C ASN A 148 48.06 10.02 -8.17
N ASN A 149 47.98 8.95 -8.94
CA ASN A 149 49.08 8.02 -9.26
C ASN A 149 49.52 8.19 -10.70
#